data_0d683b58afac58fc8da93bba4fc25919
#
_entry.id   0d683b58afac58fc8da93bba4fc25919
#
_cell.length_a   1.000
_cell.length_b   1.000
_cell.length_c   1.000
_cell.angle_alpha   90.00
_cell.angle_beta   90.00
_cell.angle_gamma   90.00
#
_symmetry.space_group_name_H-M   'P 1'
#
loop_
_entity.id
_entity.type
_entity.pdbx_description
1 polymer ?
#
loop_
_entity_poly.entity_id
_entity_poly.type
_entity_poly.pdbx_seq_one_letter_code
_entity_poly.pdbx_strand_id
1 'polypeptide(L)'
;MAEYVIGYDLNENVSQISFSEIHEGRLKAVGGDSSDERLGIPTVLCKRNGVNQWYFGREAVSCAKRGDGTLVGKLISFAIAGARLEIEGEAYDPIDLLILFFKRSLNIISSYVNPQNVVKLVVTVDHLDIKMIEILEKIVATVAIDRDNIVFQTYDESIYYYMIHQDSDLWKNNVMVFDYANDFLKSYELWMNRNTSPVVGFVDYVAYENIKLPEFMLEDELPGNKEESLDELILNSIRSLFAGHSIGAVYLIGEGFEGTGF
;
A
#
# COMPACT_ATOMS: atom_id res chain seq x y z
N MET A 1 -30.84 2.89 -1.72
CA MET A 1 -29.87 1.79 -1.92
C MET A 1 -28.62 2.17 -1.17
N ALA A 2 -27.95 1.22 -0.54
CA ALA A 2 -26.67 1.49 0.12
C ALA A 2 -25.64 1.88 -0.95
N GLU A 3 -24.91 2.98 -0.72
CA GLU A 3 -23.85 3.48 -1.60
C GLU A 3 -22.50 3.29 -0.91
N TYR A 4 -21.51 2.81 -1.66
CA TYR A 4 -20.23 2.42 -1.12
C TYR A 4 -19.07 3.20 -1.76
N VAL A 5 -18.10 3.53 -0.92
CA VAL A 5 -16.77 3.98 -1.33
C VAL A 5 -15.79 2.85 -1.10
N ILE A 6 -14.93 2.60 -2.09
CA ILE A 6 -13.84 1.61 -2.01
C ILE A 6 -12.52 2.36 -1.97
N GLY A 7 -11.66 2.01 -1.00
CA GLY A 7 -10.25 2.33 -1.00
C GLY A 7 -9.45 1.12 -1.45
N TYR A 8 -8.59 1.29 -2.44
CA TYR A 8 -7.67 0.28 -2.95
C TYR A 8 -6.25 0.80 -2.80
N ASP A 9 -5.50 0.25 -1.86
CA ASP A 9 -4.07 0.46 -1.74
C ASP A 9 -3.35 -0.50 -2.68
N LEU A 10 -2.75 0.03 -3.75
CA LEU A 10 -1.97 -0.72 -4.71
C LEU A 10 -0.49 -0.57 -4.36
N ASN A 11 0.04 -1.53 -3.62
CA ASN A 11 1.42 -1.58 -3.17
C ASN A 11 2.20 -2.71 -3.85
N GLU A 12 3.52 -2.57 -3.95
CA GLU A 12 4.41 -3.51 -4.63
C GLU A 12 4.39 -4.91 -4.01
N ASN A 13 4.32 -4.99 -2.67
CA ASN A 13 4.40 -6.26 -1.95
C ASN A 13 3.03 -6.78 -1.51
N VAL A 14 2.23 -5.90 -0.89
CA VAL A 14 0.95 -6.25 -0.29
C VAL A 14 -0.05 -5.16 -0.56
N SER A 15 -1.05 -5.44 -1.39
CA SER A 15 -2.18 -4.54 -1.64
C SER A 15 -3.28 -4.75 -0.61
N GLN A 16 -4.04 -3.70 -0.33
CA GLN A 16 -5.18 -3.75 0.61
C GLN A 16 -6.43 -3.16 -0.02
N ILE A 17 -7.58 -3.69 0.38
CA ILE A 17 -8.89 -3.18 -0.05
C ILE A 17 -9.74 -2.92 1.18
N SER A 18 -10.33 -1.75 1.22
CA SER A 18 -11.29 -1.36 2.25
C SER A 18 -12.54 -0.78 1.60
N PHE A 19 -13.65 -0.80 2.31
CA PHE A 19 -14.89 -0.19 1.87
C PHE A 19 -15.68 0.40 3.03
N SER A 20 -16.47 1.40 2.73
CA SER A 20 -17.38 2.03 3.68
C SER A 20 -18.71 2.34 3.01
N GLU A 21 -19.80 2.09 3.71
CA GLU A 21 -21.10 2.63 3.33
C GLU A 21 -21.15 4.12 3.72
N ILE A 22 -21.56 4.98 2.80
CA ILE A 22 -21.50 6.45 2.98
C ILE A 22 -22.28 6.90 4.22
N HIS A 23 -23.43 6.30 4.49
CA HIS A 23 -24.30 6.70 5.60
C HIS A 23 -23.90 6.09 6.94
N GLU A 24 -23.24 4.94 6.95
CA GLU A 24 -22.76 4.32 8.19
C GLU A 24 -21.41 4.87 8.66
N GLY A 25 -20.57 5.35 7.72
CA GLY A 25 -19.23 5.88 8.01
C GLY A 25 -18.27 4.86 8.61
N ARG A 26 -18.62 3.58 8.60
CA ARG A 26 -17.83 2.50 9.21
C ARG A 26 -16.95 1.85 8.16
N LEU A 27 -15.64 2.02 8.31
CA LEU A 27 -14.65 1.37 7.46
C LEU A 27 -14.58 -0.13 7.75
N LYS A 28 -14.58 -0.94 6.69
CA LYS A 28 -14.38 -2.39 6.74
C LYS A 28 -13.24 -2.77 5.79
N ALA A 29 -12.33 -3.62 6.23
CA ALA A 29 -11.28 -4.16 5.38
C ALA A 29 -11.70 -5.51 4.78
N VAL A 30 -11.32 -5.76 3.54
CA VAL A 30 -11.55 -7.04 2.87
C VAL A 30 -10.64 -8.09 3.48
N GLY A 31 -11.22 -9.22 3.93
CA GLY A 31 -10.49 -10.30 4.59
C GLY A 31 -10.39 -10.18 6.12
N GLY A 32 -10.96 -9.13 6.74
CA GLY A 32 -10.84 -8.85 8.17
C GLY A 32 -11.67 -9.74 9.12
N ASP A 33 -12.54 -10.60 8.60
CA ASP A 33 -13.40 -11.46 9.42
C ASP A 33 -12.81 -12.86 9.69
N SER A 34 -11.66 -13.18 9.12
CA SER A 34 -10.96 -14.43 9.41
C SER A 34 -9.96 -14.23 10.55
N SER A 35 -9.86 -15.23 11.45
CA SER A 35 -8.90 -15.29 12.55
C SER A 35 -7.42 -15.25 12.13
N ASP A 36 -7.15 -15.08 10.85
CA ASP A 36 -5.83 -14.87 10.26
C ASP A 36 -5.65 -13.35 10.06
N GLU A 37 -4.95 -12.73 10.98
CA GLU A 37 -4.82 -11.26 11.19
C GLU A 37 -4.19 -10.48 10.04
N ARG A 38 -3.87 -11.11 8.91
CA ARG A 38 -3.23 -10.44 7.76
C ARG A 38 -4.26 -9.96 6.76
N LEU A 39 -4.63 -8.70 6.87
CA LEU A 39 -5.61 -8.03 5.99
C LEU A 39 -5.15 -7.83 4.54
N GLY A 40 -3.87 -8.04 4.26
CA GLY A 40 -3.28 -7.74 2.96
C GLY A 40 -3.37 -8.88 1.94
N ILE A 41 -3.39 -8.50 0.66
CA ILE A 41 -3.34 -9.39 -0.49
C ILE A 41 -1.92 -9.30 -1.07
N PRO A 42 -1.09 -10.36 -1.01
CA PRO A 42 0.22 -10.35 -1.66
C PRO A 42 0.10 -9.94 -3.13
N THR A 43 0.86 -8.92 -3.55
CA THR A 43 0.80 -8.36 -4.92
C THR A 43 1.61 -9.23 -5.88
N VAL A 44 1.17 -10.47 -6.03
CA VAL A 44 1.84 -11.48 -6.84
C VAL A 44 0.85 -12.28 -7.68
N LEU A 45 1.35 -12.78 -8.81
CA LEU A 45 0.69 -13.74 -9.65
C LEU A 45 1.51 -15.05 -9.68
N CYS A 46 0.86 -16.18 -9.98
CA CYS A 46 1.54 -17.42 -10.28
C CYS A 46 0.93 -18.04 -11.52
N LYS A 47 1.75 -18.25 -12.57
CA LYS A 47 1.37 -19.01 -13.76
C LYS A 47 1.56 -20.48 -13.46
N ARG A 48 0.51 -21.27 -13.58
CA ARG A 48 0.59 -22.72 -13.39
C ARG A 48 1.35 -23.37 -14.53
N ASN A 49 2.24 -24.31 -14.20
CA ASN A 49 3.09 -24.99 -15.15
C ASN A 49 2.28 -25.69 -16.26
N GLY A 50 2.66 -25.46 -17.51
CA GLY A 50 2.12 -26.13 -18.69
C GLY A 50 0.68 -25.76 -19.05
N VAL A 51 0.05 -24.82 -18.36
CA VAL A 51 -1.33 -24.36 -18.65
C VAL A 51 -1.46 -22.85 -18.50
N ASN A 52 -2.35 -22.26 -19.30
CA ASN A 52 -2.63 -20.81 -19.19
C ASN A 52 -3.63 -20.53 -18.05
N GLN A 53 -3.23 -20.87 -16.83
CA GLN A 53 -3.99 -20.61 -15.61
C GLN A 53 -3.15 -19.77 -14.65
N TRP A 54 -3.75 -18.72 -14.13
CA TRP A 54 -3.11 -17.81 -13.20
C TRP A 54 -3.78 -17.84 -11.84
N TYR A 55 -2.98 -17.84 -10.79
CA TYR A 55 -3.40 -17.58 -9.42
C TYR A 55 -2.93 -16.20 -8.99
N PHE A 56 -3.53 -15.60 -7.97
CA PHE A 56 -3.13 -14.32 -7.42
C PHE A 56 -3.09 -14.36 -5.89
N GLY A 57 -2.39 -13.41 -5.29
CA GLY A 57 -2.34 -13.28 -3.83
C GLY A 57 -1.82 -14.54 -3.13
N ARG A 58 -2.46 -14.93 -2.06
CA ARG A 58 -2.07 -16.10 -1.24
C ARG A 58 -2.13 -17.43 -2.00
N GLU A 59 -3.05 -17.57 -2.94
CA GLU A 59 -3.12 -18.77 -3.79
C GLU A 59 -1.91 -18.87 -4.72
N ALA A 60 -1.45 -17.72 -5.24
CA ALA A 60 -0.23 -17.68 -6.06
C ALA A 60 1.01 -18.12 -5.26
N VAL A 61 1.15 -17.59 -4.03
CA VAL A 61 2.23 -18.00 -3.12
C VAL A 61 2.17 -19.50 -2.82
N SER A 62 0.97 -20.01 -2.54
CA SER A 62 0.77 -21.44 -2.24
C SER A 62 1.07 -22.32 -3.44
N CYS A 63 0.68 -21.91 -4.66
CA CYS A 63 0.97 -22.62 -5.90
C CYS A 63 2.49 -22.72 -6.13
N ALA A 64 3.19 -21.60 -6.00
CA ALA A 64 4.65 -21.56 -6.17
C ALA A 64 5.40 -22.40 -5.13
N LYS A 65 4.98 -22.33 -3.85
CA LYS A 65 5.57 -23.13 -2.75
C LYS A 65 5.46 -24.65 -3.02
N ARG A 66 4.41 -25.09 -3.69
CA ARG A 66 4.25 -26.51 -4.09
C ARG A 66 5.03 -26.89 -5.34
N GLY A 67 5.66 -25.94 -6.02
CA GLY A 67 6.33 -26.15 -7.31
C GLY A 67 5.36 -26.32 -8.49
N ASP A 68 4.08 -25.94 -8.31
CA ASP A 68 3.03 -26.10 -9.31
C ASP A 68 3.01 -24.97 -10.37
N GLY A 69 3.82 -23.91 -10.18
CA GLY A 69 3.84 -22.77 -11.09
C GLY A 69 4.99 -21.79 -10.82
N THR A 70 5.13 -20.84 -11.73
CA THR A 70 6.12 -19.75 -11.67
C THR A 70 5.52 -18.52 -11.02
N LEU A 71 6.12 -18.07 -9.90
CA LEU A 71 5.71 -16.87 -9.18
C LEU A 71 6.22 -15.61 -9.89
N VAL A 72 5.37 -14.60 -10.00
CA VAL A 72 5.66 -13.28 -10.55
C VAL A 72 5.29 -12.23 -9.53
N GLY A 73 6.28 -11.59 -8.94
CA GLY A 73 6.14 -10.42 -8.08
C GLY A 73 6.61 -9.15 -8.77
N LYS A 74 6.74 -8.06 -8.02
CA LYS A 74 7.19 -6.74 -8.51
C LYS A 74 6.39 -6.25 -9.72
N LEU A 75 5.08 -6.47 -9.69
CA LEU A 75 4.20 -6.20 -10.82
C LEU A 75 4.18 -4.72 -11.21
N ILE A 76 4.21 -3.81 -10.23
CA ILE A 76 4.23 -2.36 -10.44
C ILE A 76 5.57 -1.94 -11.05
N SER A 77 6.68 -2.37 -10.46
CA SER A 77 8.03 -2.07 -10.96
C SER A 77 8.21 -2.54 -12.41
N PHE A 78 7.74 -3.74 -12.75
CA PHE A 78 7.80 -4.24 -14.12
C PHE A 78 6.89 -3.45 -15.07
N ALA A 79 5.69 -3.07 -14.65
CA ALA A 79 4.79 -2.23 -15.44
C ALA A 79 5.42 -0.85 -15.71
N ILE A 80 6.07 -0.26 -14.70
CA ILE A 80 6.83 0.98 -14.85
C ILE A 80 8.03 0.79 -15.78
N ALA A 81 8.79 -0.28 -15.67
CA ALA A 81 9.93 -0.55 -16.56
C ALA A 81 9.50 -0.77 -18.01
N GLY A 82 8.32 -1.37 -18.23
CA GLY A 82 7.76 -1.63 -19.56
C GLY A 82 8.47 -2.74 -20.34
N ALA A 83 9.37 -3.48 -19.69
CA ALA A 83 10.08 -4.61 -20.30
C ALA A 83 9.22 -5.87 -20.24
N ARG A 84 9.08 -6.57 -21.36
CA ARG A 84 8.33 -7.83 -21.40
C ARG A 84 8.95 -8.87 -20.48
N LEU A 85 8.09 -9.62 -19.78
CA LEU A 85 8.48 -10.70 -18.90
C LEU A 85 8.38 -12.04 -19.66
N GLU A 86 9.45 -12.81 -19.64
CA GLU A 86 9.44 -14.17 -20.19
C GLU A 86 9.11 -15.18 -19.06
N ILE A 87 8.01 -15.90 -19.23
CA ILE A 87 7.55 -16.90 -18.27
C ILE A 87 7.25 -18.18 -19.05
N GLU A 88 7.97 -19.26 -18.77
CA GLU A 88 7.85 -20.54 -19.47
C GLU A 88 7.98 -20.43 -21.00
N GLY A 89 8.85 -19.54 -21.49
CA GLY A 89 9.09 -19.33 -22.91
C GLY A 89 8.02 -18.47 -23.62
N GLU A 90 7.06 -17.94 -22.88
CA GLU A 90 6.06 -16.99 -23.40
C GLU A 90 6.34 -15.58 -22.88
N ALA A 91 6.18 -14.57 -23.76
CA ALA A 91 6.41 -13.16 -23.42
C ALA A 91 5.11 -12.47 -23.01
N TYR A 92 5.08 -11.93 -21.81
CA TYR A 92 3.94 -11.23 -21.24
C TYR A 92 4.19 -9.72 -21.12
N ASP A 93 3.16 -8.93 -21.39
CA ASP A 93 3.19 -7.49 -21.07
C ASP A 93 2.96 -7.31 -19.55
N PRO A 94 3.87 -6.62 -18.85
CA PRO A 94 3.74 -6.43 -17.41
C PRO A 94 2.50 -5.61 -17.01
N ILE A 95 2.02 -4.71 -17.89
CA ILE A 95 0.79 -3.96 -17.64
C ILE A 95 -0.42 -4.90 -17.66
N ASP A 96 -0.46 -5.86 -18.59
CA ASP A 96 -1.54 -6.86 -18.65
C ASP A 96 -1.54 -7.75 -17.39
N LEU A 97 -0.36 -8.10 -16.87
CA LEU A 97 -0.25 -8.84 -15.62
C LEU A 97 -0.73 -8.02 -14.42
N LEU A 98 -0.38 -6.75 -14.36
CA LEU A 98 -0.85 -5.85 -13.30
C LEU A 98 -2.37 -5.64 -13.38
N ILE A 99 -2.93 -5.48 -14.59
CA ILE A 99 -4.38 -5.44 -14.83
C ILE A 99 -5.05 -6.74 -14.34
N LEU A 100 -4.47 -7.89 -14.65
CA LEU A 100 -5.00 -9.19 -14.21
C LEU A 100 -5.05 -9.28 -12.68
N PHE A 101 -3.97 -8.88 -12.00
CA PHE A 101 -3.92 -8.83 -10.55
C PHE A 101 -4.98 -7.88 -9.98
N PHE A 102 -5.01 -6.63 -10.46
CA PHE A 102 -5.94 -5.61 -9.98
C PHE A 102 -7.40 -6.04 -10.13
N LYS A 103 -7.78 -6.55 -11.29
CA LYS A 103 -9.16 -7.01 -11.54
C LYS A 103 -9.56 -8.15 -10.61
N ARG A 104 -8.68 -9.12 -10.40
CA ARG A 104 -8.97 -10.27 -9.55
C ARG A 104 -9.08 -9.89 -8.08
N SER A 105 -8.16 -9.08 -7.59
CA SER A 105 -8.17 -8.59 -6.21
C SER A 105 -9.38 -7.67 -5.97
N LEU A 106 -9.66 -6.72 -6.87
CA LEU A 106 -10.84 -5.86 -6.75
C LEU A 106 -12.14 -6.67 -6.78
N ASN A 107 -12.21 -7.75 -7.57
CA ASN A 107 -13.42 -8.57 -7.64
C ASN A 107 -13.77 -9.26 -6.32
N ILE A 108 -12.83 -9.38 -5.37
CA ILE A 108 -13.12 -9.90 -4.02
C ILE A 108 -14.21 -9.05 -3.35
N ILE A 109 -14.23 -7.74 -3.63
CA ILE A 109 -15.21 -6.81 -3.06
C ILE A 109 -16.66 -7.20 -3.38
N SER A 110 -16.89 -7.89 -4.49
CA SER A 110 -18.23 -8.34 -4.90
C SER A 110 -18.87 -9.33 -3.92
N SER A 111 -18.06 -9.95 -3.04
CA SER A 111 -18.54 -10.80 -1.96
C SER A 111 -19.08 -10.00 -0.77
N TYR A 112 -18.78 -8.71 -0.69
CA TYR A 112 -19.13 -7.83 0.42
C TYR A 112 -20.17 -6.77 0.00
N VAL A 113 -20.04 -6.23 -1.21
CA VAL A 113 -20.89 -5.15 -1.72
C VAL A 113 -21.29 -5.42 -3.16
N ASN A 114 -22.47 -4.95 -3.55
CA ASN A 114 -22.87 -4.98 -4.97
C ASN A 114 -22.04 -3.94 -5.75
N PRO A 115 -21.27 -4.33 -6.77
CA PRO A 115 -20.46 -3.40 -7.56
C PRO A 115 -21.25 -2.23 -8.17
N GLN A 116 -22.54 -2.42 -8.47
CA GLN A 116 -23.41 -1.36 -9.01
C GLN A 116 -23.71 -0.25 -8.00
N ASN A 117 -23.46 -0.49 -6.70
CA ASN A 117 -23.66 0.47 -5.63
C ASN A 117 -22.36 1.19 -5.26
N VAL A 118 -21.26 0.92 -5.96
CA VAL A 118 -19.99 1.60 -5.76
C VAL A 118 -20.05 2.95 -6.45
N VAL A 119 -20.04 4.01 -5.66
CA VAL A 119 -20.11 5.39 -6.14
C VAL A 119 -18.75 6.05 -6.23
N LYS A 120 -17.73 5.47 -5.58
CA LYS A 120 -16.35 5.97 -5.66
C LYS A 120 -15.34 4.85 -5.43
N LEU A 121 -14.28 4.86 -6.24
CA LEU A 121 -13.07 4.06 -6.05
C LEU A 121 -11.88 5.00 -5.90
N VAL A 122 -11.17 4.89 -4.79
CA VAL A 122 -9.92 5.61 -4.54
C VAL A 122 -8.78 4.61 -4.67
N VAL A 123 -7.90 4.82 -5.64
CA VAL A 123 -6.70 3.99 -5.80
C VAL A 123 -5.50 4.77 -5.28
N THR A 124 -4.88 4.23 -4.24
CA THR A 124 -3.71 4.83 -3.59
C THR A 124 -2.45 4.12 -4.04
N VAL A 125 -1.41 4.89 -4.35
CA VAL A 125 -0.09 4.41 -4.77
C VAL A 125 1.01 5.24 -4.11
N ASP A 126 2.24 4.75 -4.13
CA ASP A 126 3.39 5.46 -3.53
C ASP A 126 3.67 6.80 -4.25
N HIS A 127 3.70 6.80 -5.58
CA HIS A 127 3.98 7.99 -6.39
C HIS A 127 3.02 8.10 -7.58
N LEU A 128 2.61 9.34 -7.89
CA LEU A 128 1.77 9.67 -9.04
C LEU A 128 2.55 10.53 -10.04
N ASP A 129 3.46 9.93 -10.78
CA ASP A 129 4.05 10.54 -11.97
C ASP A 129 3.19 10.26 -13.23
N ILE A 130 3.56 10.88 -14.34
CA ILE A 130 2.84 10.75 -15.62
C ILE A 130 2.72 9.28 -16.03
N LYS A 131 3.79 8.50 -15.85
CA LYS A 131 3.84 7.10 -16.25
C LYS A 131 2.93 6.22 -15.40
N MET A 132 2.92 6.44 -14.07
CA MET A 132 2.02 5.75 -13.16
C MET A 132 0.56 6.09 -13.49
N ILE A 133 0.25 7.35 -13.76
CA ILE A 133 -1.11 7.76 -14.18
C ILE A 133 -1.53 7.04 -15.45
N GLU A 134 -0.67 6.96 -16.48
CA GLU A 134 -0.96 6.23 -17.72
C GLU A 134 -1.21 4.73 -17.48
N ILE A 135 -0.48 4.10 -16.56
CA ILE A 135 -0.69 2.70 -16.15
C ILE A 135 -2.03 2.55 -15.44
N LEU A 136 -2.30 3.40 -14.46
CA LEU A 136 -3.55 3.37 -13.70
C LEU A 136 -4.77 3.60 -14.61
N GLU A 137 -4.69 4.53 -15.58
CA GLU A 137 -5.75 4.73 -16.56
C GLU A 137 -6.04 3.44 -17.36
N LYS A 138 -5.01 2.71 -17.78
CA LYS A 138 -5.20 1.41 -18.45
C LYS A 138 -5.83 0.37 -17.54
N ILE A 139 -5.45 0.34 -16.27
CA ILE A 139 -6.02 -0.57 -15.28
C ILE A 139 -7.52 -0.27 -15.08
N VAL A 140 -7.85 0.97 -14.77
CA VAL A 140 -9.22 1.36 -14.42
C VAL A 140 -10.18 1.32 -15.61
N ALA A 141 -9.68 1.49 -16.83
CA ALA A 141 -10.47 1.29 -18.05
C ALA A 141 -11.03 -0.15 -18.18
N THR A 142 -10.52 -1.09 -17.40
CA THR A 142 -10.97 -2.49 -17.42
C THR A 142 -11.96 -2.85 -16.32
N VAL A 143 -12.28 -1.92 -15.40
CA VAL A 143 -13.25 -2.14 -14.32
C VAL A 143 -14.62 -1.55 -14.67
N ALA A 144 -15.67 -2.11 -14.05
CA ALA A 144 -17.04 -1.69 -14.31
C ALA A 144 -17.49 -0.54 -13.38
N ILE A 145 -16.63 0.47 -13.21
CA ILE A 145 -16.90 1.68 -12.43
C ILE A 145 -16.66 2.87 -13.36
N ASP A 146 -17.57 3.85 -13.35
CA ASP A 146 -17.43 5.05 -14.16
C ASP A 146 -16.13 5.76 -13.84
N ARG A 147 -15.39 6.18 -14.87
CA ARG A 147 -14.09 6.86 -14.70
C ARG A 147 -14.18 8.11 -13.82
N ASP A 148 -15.28 8.85 -13.92
CA ASP A 148 -15.52 10.05 -13.12
C ASP A 148 -15.65 9.75 -11.61
N ASN A 149 -15.92 8.50 -11.27
CA ASN A 149 -16.01 7.99 -9.91
C ASN A 149 -14.68 7.38 -9.40
N ILE A 150 -13.60 7.45 -10.19
CA ILE A 150 -12.29 6.91 -9.80
C ILE A 150 -11.31 8.04 -9.54
N VAL A 151 -10.65 7.99 -8.39
CA VAL A 151 -9.64 8.97 -7.96
C VAL A 151 -8.34 8.23 -7.72
N PHE A 152 -7.24 8.80 -8.19
CA PHE A 152 -5.89 8.39 -7.84
C PHE A 152 -5.33 9.36 -6.81
N GLN A 153 -4.65 8.83 -5.81
CA GLN A 153 -3.96 9.63 -4.79
C GLN A 153 -2.71 8.93 -4.29
N THR A 154 -1.84 9.70 -3.64
CA THR A 154 -0.63 9.17 -3.00
C THR A 154 -0.89 8.79 -1.54
N TYR A 155 0.06 8.09 -0.92
CA TYR A 155 -0.03 7.73 0.50
C TYR A 155 -0.06 8.97 1.40
N ASP A 156 0.77 9.96 1.12
CA ASP A 156 0.82 11.22 1.86
C ASP A 156 -0.50 12.01 1.76
N GLU A 157 -1.14 12.04 0.58
CA GLU A 157 -2.48 12.59 0.43
C GLU A 157 -3.52 11.81 1.26
N SER A 158 -3.43 10.48 1.26
CA SER A 158 -4.35 9.63 2.02
C SER A 158 -4.22 9.88 3.52
N ILE A 159 -2.99 9.99 4.03
CA ILE A 159 -2.71 10.28 5.43
C ILE A 159 -3.17 11.70 5.78
N TYR A 160 -2.93 12.67 4.89
CA TYR A 160 -3.45 14.04 5.08
C TYR A 160 -4.96 14.03 5.26
N TYR A 161 -5.70 13.37 4.37
CA TYR A 161 -7.16 13.27 4.50
C TYR A 161 -7.60 12.53 5.77
N TYR A 162 -6.89 11.49 6.16
CA TYR A 162 -7.14 10.80 7.41
C TYR A 162 -6.96 11.74 8.60
N MET A 163 -5.86 12.49 8.63
CA MET A 163 -5.49 13.38 9.72
C MET A 163 -6.49 14.49 9.96
N ILE A 164 -6.95 15.18 8.91
CA ILE A 164 -7.87 16.30 9.07
C ILE A 164 -9.25 15.88 9.60
N HIS A 165 -9.56 14.59 9.56
CA HIS A 165 -10.79 14.03 10.13
C HIS A 165 -10.62 13.50 11.55
N GLN A 166 -9.41 13.53 12.11
CA GLN A 166 -9.16 13.19 13.50
C GLN A 166 -9.44 14.40 14.41
N ASP A 167 -9.43 14.16 15.73
CA ASP A 167 -9.55 15.23 16.71
C ASP A 167 -8.49 16.31 16.48
N SER A 168 -8.91 17.57 16.52
CA SER A 168 -8.03 18.71 16.22
C SER A 168 -6.79 18.78 17.11
N ASP A 169 -6.83 18.18 18.29
CA ASP A 169 -5.69 18.15 19.21
C ASP A 169 -4.53 17.30 18.65
N LEU A 170 -4.82 16.28 17.80
CA LEU A 170 -3.81 15.43 17.19
C LEU A 170 -3.01 16.13 16.09
N TRP A 171 -3.56 17.17 15.46
CA TRP A 171 -2.89 17.92 14.39
C TRP A 171 -2.78 19.43 14.70
N LYS A 172 -2.83 19.79 15.97
CA LYS A 172 -2.63 21.16 16.47
C LYS A 172 -1.26 21.72 16.12
N ASN A 173 -0.24 20.86 16.19
CA ASN A 173 1.11 21.08 15.69
C ASN A 173 1.32 20.24 14.44
N ASN A 174 2.52 20.31 13.85
CA ASN A 174 2.86 19.46 12.73
C ASN A 174 2.83 17.98 13.13
N VAL A 175 2.61 17.12 12.16
CA VAL A 175 2.50 15.69 12.36
C VAL A 175 3.65 15.00 11.64
N MET A 176 4.39 14.17 12.36
CA MET A 176 5.44 13.34 11.77
C MET A 176 4.86 11.97 11.42
N VAL A 177 5.14 11.50 10.22
CA VAL A 177 4.76 10.18 9.76
C VAL A 177 6.01 9.37 9.50
N PHE A 178 6.04 8.15 10.00
CA PHE A 178 7.03 7.14 9.68
C PHE A 178 6.35 5.99 8.98
N ASP A 179 6.79 5.70 7.76
CA ASP A 179 6.31 4.60 6.93
C ASP A 179 7.45 3.60 6.76
N TYR A 180 7.31 2.43 7.38
CA TYR A 180 8.28 1.35 7.29
C TYR A 180 7.73 0.26 6.37
N ALA A 181 8.19 0.27 5.13
CA ALA A 181 7.82 -0.72 4.13
C ALA A 181 9.03 -1.05 3.24
N ASN A 182 9.11 -2.29 2.77
CA ASN A 182 10.17 -2.74 1.83
C ASN A 182 11.60 -2.48 2.34
N ASP A 183 11.89 -2.70 3.62
CA ASP A 183 13.18 -2.46 4.26
C ASP A 183 13.62 -0.98 4.28
N PHE A 184 12.72 -0.07 3.95
CA PHE A 184 12.94 1.36 4.03
C PHE A 184 12.03 1.99 5.06
N LEU A 185 12.63 2.82 5.90
CA LEU A 185 11.92 3.73 6.77
C LEU A 185 11.86 5.09 6.10
N LYS A 186 10.68 5.49 5.66
CA LYS A 186 10.39 6.83 5.13
C LYS A 186 9.90 7.72 6.27
N SER A 187 10.29 8.97 6.27
CA SER A 187 9.73 9.95 7.20
C SER A 187 9.36 11.22 6.46
N TYR A 188 8.27 11.82 6.84
CA TYR A 188 7.84 13.10 6.33
C TYR A 188 7.00 13.85 7.35
N GLU A 189 7.02 15.16 7.27
CA GLU A 189 6.28 16.05 8.15
C GLU A 189 5.06 16.62 7.42
N LEU A 190 3.89 16.51 8.03
CA LEU A 190 2.65 17.12 7.54
C LEU A 190 2.45 18.47 8.24
N TRP A 191 2.43 19.52 7.45
CA TRP A 191 2.16 20.87 7.88
C TRP A 191 0.69 21.21 7.67
N MET A 192 0.03 21.70 8.73
CA MET A 192 -1.37 22.06 8.68
C MET A 192 -1.55 23.58 8.82
N ASN A 193 -2.13 24.22 7.78
CA ASN A 193 -2.52 25.61 7.89
C ASN A 193 -3.89 25.74 8.58
N ARG A 194 -3.86 26.03 9.86
CA ARG A 194 -5.04 26.13 10.74
C ARG A 194 -5.82 27.43 10.59
N ASN A 195 -5.27 28.39 9.85
CA ASN A 195 -5.88 29.71 9.64
C ASN A 195 -6.81 29.75 8.44
N THR A 196 -6.95 28.65 7.71
CA THR A 196 -7.83 28.53 6.54
C THR A 196 -9.06 27.68 6.84
N SER A 197 -10.16 27.94 6.14
CA SER A 197 -11.37 27.13 6.18
C SER A 197 -11.80 26.82 4.72
N PRO A 198 -11.73 25.58 4.26
CA PRO A 198 -11.25 24.39 4.99
C PRO A 198 -9.76 24.48 5.39
N VAL A 199 -9.36 23.64 6.35
CA VAL A 199 -7.95 23.48 6.72
C VAL A 199 -7.19 23.00 5.49
N VAL A 200 -6.04 23.58 5.22
CA VAL A 200 -5.14 23.16 4.13
C VAL A 200 -3.83 22.68 4.73
N GLY A 201 -3.38 21.54 4.31
CA GLY A 201 -2.08 21.00 4.70
C GLY A 201 -1.21 20.70 3.48
N PHE A 202 0.05 20.47 3.72
CA PHE A 202 0.99 19.98 2.72
C PHE A 202 2.06 19.11 3.38
N VAL A 203 2.66 18.24 2.59
CA VAL A 203 3.81 17.45 2.99
C VAL A 203 5.06 18.28 2.79
N ASP A 204 5.92 18.35 3.82
CA ASP A 204 7.23 18.95 3.67
C ASP A 204 8.20 17.91 3.09
N TYR A 205 8.47 18.02 1.81
CA TYR A 205 9.41 17.14 1.11
C TYR A 205 10.87 17.33 1.56
N VAL A 206 11.19 18.45 2.20
CA VAL A 206 12.52 18.67 2.78
C VAL A 206 12.75 17.76 3.99
N ALA A 207 11.68 17.42 4.70
CA ALA A 207 11.69 16.48 5.81
C ALA A 207 11.48 15.01 5.37
N TYR A 208 11.38 14.75 4.06
CA TYR A 208 11.19 13.40 3.52
C TYR A 208 12.52 12.68 3.40
N GLU A 209 12.71 11.65 4.19
CA GLU A 209 13.93 10.83 4.21
C GLU A 209 13.60 9.36 3.98
N ASN A 210 14.44 8.70 3.17
CA ASN A 210 14.42 7.26 2.99
C ASN A 210 15.64 6.65 3.66
N ILE A 211 15.45 5.97 4.76
CA ILE A 211 16.51 5.26 5.47
C ILE A 211 16.39 3.79 5.15
N LYS A 212 17.39 3.24 4.43
CA LYS A 212 17.46 1.80 4.23
C LYS A 212 17.90 1.15 5.53
N LEU A 213 17.03 0.33 6.10
CA LEU A 213 17.38 -0.49 7.25
C LEU A 213 18.25 -1.67 6.79
N PRO A 214 19.18 -2.17 7.65
CA PRO A 214 20.01 -3.31 7.32
C PRO A 214 19.13 -4.51 6.94
N GLU A 215 19.43 -5.18 5.81
CA GLU A 215 18.83 -6.48 5.53
C GLU A 215 19.12 -7.39 6.73
N PHE A 216 18.07 -7.97 7.33
CA PHE A 216 18.25 -8.98 8.37
C PHE A 216 19.01 -10.15 7.75
N MET A 217 20.25 -10.33 8.15
CA MET A 217 20.93 -11.59 7.95
C MET A 217 20.16 -12.64 8.73
N LEU A 218 19.76 -13.71 8.05
CA LEU A 218 19.15 -14.89 8.66
C LEU A 218 19.94 -15.29 9.89
N GLU A 219 19.28 -15.63 10.97
CA GLU A 219 19.76 -15.82 12.35
C GLU A 219 21.03 -16.71 12.56
N ASP A 220 21.59 -17.28 11.53
CA ASP A 220 22.68 -18.26 11.60
C ASP A 220 24.11 -17.69 11.49
N GLU A 221 24.31 -16.38 11.31
CA GLU A 221 25.66 -15.79 11.14
C GLU A 221 25.92 -14.58 12.05
N LEU A 222 25.76 -14.71 13.38
CA LEU A 222 26.05 -13.65 14.31
C LEU A 222 27.36 -13.86 15.06
N PRO A 223 28.43 -13.09 14.79
CA PRO A 223 29.57 -13.01 15.72
C PRO A 223 29.24 -12.09 16.91
N GLY A 224 29.28 -12.64 18.10
CA GLY A 224 28.96 -12.11 19.41
C GLY A 224 29.45 -10.72 19.80
N ASN A 225 28.97 -9.65 19.17
CA ASN A 225 29.08 -8.29 19.69
C ASN A 225 27.68 -7.66 19.65
N LYS A 226 27.31 -6.96 20.75
CA LYS A 226 26.01 -6.31 20.98
C LYS A 226 25.41 -5.78 19.67
N GLU A 227 24.50 -6.54 19.11
CA GLU A 227 23.69 -6.07 18.01
C GLU A 227 22.63 -5.12 18.56
N GLU A 228 22.62 -3.93 18.01
CA GLU A 228 21.48 -3.05 18.13
C GLU A 228 20.26 -3.85 17.59
N SER A 229 19.25 -4.02 18.41
CA SER A 229 18.02 -4.68 17.95
C SER A 229 17.40 -3.83 16.83
N LEU A 230 16.60 -4.43 15.93
CA LEU A 230 15.86 -3.68 14.90
C LEU A 230 15.09 -2.51 15.54
N ASP A 231 14.46 -2.76 16.68
CA ASP A 231 13.72 -1.75 17.43
C ASP A 231 14.60 -0.58 17.84
N GLU A 232 15.85 -0.83 18.29
CA GLU A 232 16.79 0.22 18.64
C GLU A 232 17.25 1.02 17.42
N LEU A 233 17.50 0.37 16.28
CA LEU A 233 17.82 1.04 15.01
C LEU A 233 16.69 1.95 14.54
N ILE A 234 15.46 1.43 14.52
CA ILE A 234 14.25 2.20 14.17
C ILE A 234 14.11 3.38 15.13
N LEU A 235 14.22 3.14 16.45
CA LEU A 235 14.06 4.17 17.45
C LEU A 235 15.11 5.26 17.35
N ASN A 236 16.36 4.91 17.07
CA ASN A 236 17.45 5.87 16.88
C ASN A 236 17.23 6.70 15.60
N SER A 237 16.78 6.08 14.51
CA SER A 237 16.40 6.76 13.28
C SER A 237 15.27 7.77 13.53
N ILE A 238 14.20 7.33 14.20
CA ILE A 238 13.08 8.19 14.58
C ILE A 238 13.57 9.37 15.44
N ARG A 239 14.38 9.13 16.47
CA ARG A 239 14.89 10.19 17.35
C ARG A 239 15.75 11.21 16.61
N SER A 240 16.57 10.77 15.65
CA SER A 240 17.40 11.67 14.86
C SER A 240 16.56 12.62 14.00
N LEU A 241 15.45 12.13 13.44
CA LEU A 241 14.54 12.89 12.62
C LEU A 241 13.64 13.85 13.41
N PHE A 242 13.41 13.55 14.69
CA PHE A 242 12.67 14.43 15.60
C PHE A 242 13.43 15.69 16.03
N ALA A 243 14.75 15.67 15.93
CA ALA A 243 15.59 16.74 16.45
C ALA A 243 15.33 18.07 15.73
N GLY A 244 14.76 19.05 16.44
CA GLY A 244 14.48 20.40 15.92
C GLY A 244 13.07 20.62 15.38
N HIS A 245 12.20 19.61 15.38
CA HIS A 245 10.81 19.72 14.91
C HIS A 245 9.84 19.89 16.08
N SER A 246 8.83 20.76 15.89
CA SER A 246 7.72 20.93 16.85
C SER A 246 6.58 20.02 16.46
N ILE A 247 6.66 18.77 16.89
CA ILE A 247 5.71 17.71 16.51
C ILE A 247 4.63 17.57 17.57
N GLY A 248 3.38 17.50 17.12
CA GLY A 248 2.22 17.30 17.98
C GLY A 248 1.70 15.87 18.01
N ALA A 249 1.92 15.13 16.94
CA ALA A 249 1.55 13.73 16.85
C ALA A 249 2.52 12.96 15.93
N VAL A 250 2.60 11.66 16.16
CA VAL A 250 3.42 10.73 15.36
C VAL A 250 2.53 9.59 14.89
N TYR A 251 2.64 9.24 13.62
CA TYR A 251 1.98 8.09 13.03
C TYR A 251 3.03 7.10 12.52
N LEU A 252 2.83 5.85 12.89
CA LEU A 252 3.62 4.71 12.43
C LEU A 252 2.74 3.91 11.48
N ILE A 253 3.19 3.74 10.25
CA ILE A 253 2.47 3.01 9.20
C ILE A 253 3.42 2.06 8.46
N GLY A 254 2.86 1.12 7.73
CA GLY A 254 3.62 0.14 6.95
C GLY A 254 3.78 -1.21 7.65
N GLU A 255 3.92 -2.25 6.84
CA GLU A 255 4.03 -3.64 7.31
C GLU A 255 5.30 -3.92 8.10
N GLY A 256 6.34 -3.09 7.95
CA GLY A 256 7.60 -3.25 8.65
C GLY A 256 7.51 -3.04 10.15
N PHE A 257 6.47 -2.35 10.65
CA PHE A 257 6.22 -2.23 12.08
C PHE A 257 5.50 -3.44 12.68
N GLU A 258 4.94 -4.34 11.85
CA GLU A 258 4.29 -5.56 12.35
C GLU A 258 5.35 -6.47 13.01
N GLY A 259 5.12 -6.83 14.27
CA GLY A 259 6.03 -7.69 15.05
C GLY A 259 7.20 -6.96 15.72
N THR A 260 7.30 -5.64 15.56
CA THR A 260 8.22 -4.81 16.37
C THR A 260 7.62 -4.51 17.75
N GLY A 261 8.41 -3.94 18.63
CA GLY A 261 7.96 -3.49 19.96
C GLY A 261 7.19 -2.16 19.98
N PHE A 262 6.87 -1.61 18.79
CA PHE A 262 6.17 -0.34 18.61
C PHE A 262 4.66 -0.50 18.53
#